data_a3b8e59c16175de693a46e108198b1af
#
_entry.id   a3b8e59c16175de693a46e108198b1af
#
_cell.length_a   1.000
_cell.length_b   1.000
_cell.length_c   1.000
_cell.angle_alpha   90.00
_cell.angle_beta   90.00
_cell.angle_gamma   90.00
#
_symmetry.space_group_name_H-M   'P 1'
#
loop_
_entity.id
_entity.type
_entity.pdbx_description
1 polymer ?
#
loop_
_entity_poly.entity_id
_entity_poly.type
_entity_poly.pdbx_seq_one_letter_code
_entity_poly.pdbx_strand_id
1 'polypeptide(L)'
;MKERLYEFPESPLNENSNYMDVFEAYKHGDELADWAVSKVAWMLGYGIANIIYIINPDCIIIGPDYPDTEDFINKIRSAVRNFVPEFVERNATIRYSKINEDSFMLGGYYYTLETLCKRGNIFELIRTAKALQ
;
A
#
# COMPACT_ATOMS: atom_id res chain seq x y z
N MET A 1 16.81 -9.32 -6.13
CA MET A 1 17.25 -9.86 -4.84
C MET A 1 18.02 -11.17 -5.00
N LYS A 2 17.44 -12.24 -5.56
CA LYS A 2 18.08 -13.58 -5.67
C LYS A 2 19.52 -13.54 -6.24
N GLU A 3 19.77 -12.72 -7.25
CA GLU A 3 21.09 -12.58 -7.89
C GLU A 3 22.17 -11.97 -6.98
N ARG A 4 21.77 -11.37 -5.86
CA ARG A 4 22.69 -10.70 -4.92
C ARG A 4 22.79 -11.39 -3.56
N LEU A 5 22.14 -12.54 -3.36
CA LEU A 5 22.18 -13.25 -2.09
C LEU A 5 23.62 -13.58 -1.64
N TYR A 6 24.49 -13.93 -2.56
CA TYR A 6 25.90 -14.25 -2.25
C TYR A 6 26.75 -13.02 -1.88
N GLU A 7 26.25 -11.80 -2.15
CA GLU A 7 26.94 -10.57 -1.72
C GLU A 7 26.66 -10.24 -0.24
N PHE A 8 25.61 -10.87 0.35
CA PHE A 8 25.14 -10.61 1.71
C PHE A 8 25.00 -11.92 2.51
N PRO A 9 26.13 -12.57 2.87
CA PRO A 9 26.09 -13.87 3.53
C PRO A 9 25.48 -13.86 4.93
N GLU A 10 25.43 -12.71 5.59
CA GLU A 10 24.82 -12.54 6.92
C GLU A 10 23.30 -12.33 6.86
N SER A 11 22.73 -12.15 5.66
CA SER A 11 21.29 -11.96 5.51
C SER A 11 20.53 -13.25 5.82
N PRO A 12 19.41 -13.19 6.58
CA PRO A 12 18.54 -14.35 6.82
C PRO A 12 17.74 -14.76 5.59
N LEU A 13 17.79 -13.97 4.51
CA LEU A 13 17.03 -14.22 3.28
C LEU A 13 17.72 -15.30 2.42
N ASN A 14 16.91 -16.06 1.69
CA ASN A 14 17.35 -17.12 0.78
C ASN A 14 16.50 -17.14 -0.49
N GLU A 15 16.80 -18.07 -1.40
CA GLU A 15 16.10 -18.16 -2.69
C GLU A 15 14.60 -18.45 -2.59
N ASN A 16 14.15 -19.03 -1.48
CA ASN A 16 12.75 -19.35 -1.22
C ASN A 16 12.02 -18.27 -0.43
N SER A 17 12.73 -17.24 0.02
CA SER A 17 12.13 -16.11 0.76
C SER A 17 11.11 -15.39 -0.10
N ASN A 18 9.93 -15.16 0.48
CA ASN A 18 8.84 -14.41 -0.13
C ASN A 18 8.93 -12.91 0.24
N TYR A 19 8.01 -12.09 -0.27
CA TYR A 19 8.02 -10.65 -0.03
C TYR A 19 7.78 -10.28 1.45
N MET A 20 7.04 -11.11 2.19
CA MET A 20 6.80 -10.89 3.63
C MET A 20 8.10 -11.08 4.44
N ASP A 21 8.87 -12.12 4.08
CA ASP A 21 10.17 -12.38 4.72
C ASP A 21 11.13 -11.20 4.47
N VAL A 22 11.11 -10.63 3.25
CA VAL A 22 11.92 -9.45 2.91
C VAL A 22 11.50 -8.23 3.75
N PHE A 23 10.19 -8.01 3.92
CA PHE A 23 9.70 -6.89 4.71
C PHE A 23 9.99 -7.06 6.20
N GLU A 24 9.96 -8.27 6.71
CA GLU A 24 10.33 -8.57 8.09
C GLU A 24 11.84 -8.37 8.31
N ALA A 25 12.69 -8.90 7.44
CA ALA A 25 14.12 -8.69 7.48
C ALA A 25 14.48 -7.18 7.39
N TYR A 26 13.78 -6.42 6.55
CA TYR A 26 13.93 -4.98 6.44
C TYR A 26 13.65 -4.26 7.76
N LYS A 27 12.57 -4.62 8.48
CA LYS A 27 12.26 -4.06 9.80
C LYS A 27 13.35 -4.33 10.84
N HIS A 28 14.07 -5.44 10.68
CA HIS A 28 15.21 -5.81 11.52
C HIS A 28 16.55 -5.25 11.03
N GLY A 29 16.57 -4.44 9.99
CA GLY A 29 17.77 -3.74 9.51
C GLY A 29 18.67 -4.57 8.61
N ASP A 30 18.16 -5.61 7.96
CA ASP A 30 18.89 -6.42 6.99
C ASP A 30 19.26 -5.60 5.74
N GLU A 31 20.54 -5.60 5.35
CA GLU A 31 21.05 -4.77 4.25
C GLU A 31 20.52 -5.21 2.88
N LEU A 32 20.38 -6.52 2.65
CA LEU A 32 19.83 -7.03 1.39
C LEU A 32 18.35 -6.69 1.26
N ALA A 33 17.61 -6.80 2.37
CA ALA A 33 16.22 -6.40 2.43
C ALA A 33 16.06 -4.89 2.21
N ASP A 34 16.91 -4.07 2.83
CA ASP A 34 16.91 -2.61 2.62
C ASP A 34 17.17 -2.25 1.16
N TRP A 35 18.14 -2.88 0.53
CA TRP A 35 18.39 -2.71 -0.89
C TRP A 35 17.17 -3.07 -1.74
N ALA A 36 16.54 -4.23 -1.47
CA ALA A 36 15.38 -4.70 -2.22
C ALA A 36 14.17 -3.75 -2.04
N VAL A 37 13.88 -3.36 -0.80
CA VAL A 37 12.80 -2.42 -0.44
C VAL A 37 13.04 -1.04 -1.04
N SER A 38 14.29 -0.56 -1.06
CA SER A 38 14.66 0.70 -1.72
C SER A 38 14.38 0.67 -3.23
N LYS A 39 14.58 -0.46 -3.90
CA LYS A 39 14.21 -0.63 -5.31
C LYS A 39 12.69 -0.58 -5.51
N VAL A 40 11.93 -1.22 -4.64
CA VAL A 40 10.46 -1.17 -4.66
C VAL A 40 9.97 0.27 -4.44
N ALA A 41 10.51 0.96 -3.44
CA ALA A 41 10.17 2.36 -3.17
C ALA A 41 10.47 3.28 -4.36
N TRP A 42 11.59 3.06 -5.04
CA TRP A 42 11.94 3.82 -6.25
C TRP A 42 10.95 3.58 -7.39
N MET A 43 10.57 2.32 -7.65
CA MET A 43 9.57 1.97 -8.68
C MET A 43 8.19 2.53 -8.36
N LEU A 44 7.77 2.46 -7.09
CA LEU A 44 6.54 3.09 -6.62
C LEU A 44 6.57 4.60 -6.78
N GLY A 45 7.69 5.25 -6.42
CA GLY A 45 7.87 6.69 -6.60
C GLY A 45 7.75 7.12 -8.04
N TYR A 46 8.30 6.35 -8.99
CA TYR A 46 8.12 6.60 -10.42
C TYR A 46 6.65 6.47 -10.86
N GLY A 47 5.95 5.41 -10.42
CA GLY A 47 4.52 5.23 -10.70
C GLY A 47 3.66 6.35 -10.11
N ILE A 48 3.94 6.74 -8.86
CA ILE A 48 3.26 7.84 -8.17
C ILE A 48 3.49 9.17 -8.88
N ALA A 49 4.71 9.44 -9.35
CA ALA A 49 5.01 10.64 -10.13
C ALA A 49 4.12 10.74 -11.38
N ASN A 50 3.93 9.64 -12.10
CA ASN A 50 3.01 9.61 -13.25
C ASN A 50 1.57 9.89 -12.85
N ILE A 51 1.10 9.34 -11.72
CA ILE A 51 -0.25 9.60 -11.18
C ILE A 51 -0.40 11.09 -10.85
N ILE A 52 0.59 11.69 -10.21
CA ILE A 52 0.59 13.12 -9.88
C ILE A 52 0.47 13.97 -11.15
N TYR A 53 1.23 13.66 -12.20
CA TYR A 53 1.16 14.41 -13.45
C TYR A 53 -0.17 14.27 -14.18
N ILE A 54 -0.81 13.11 -14.13
CA ILE A 54 -2.04 12.84 -14.90
C ILE A 54 -3.28 13.34 -14.15
N ILE A 55 -3.33 13.09 -12.83
CA ILE A 55 -4.56 13.25 -12.02
C ILE A 55 -4.44 14.43 -11.06
N ASN A 56 -3.22 14.82 -10.67
CA ASN A 56 -2.95 15.84 -9.65
C ASN A 56 -3.78 15.62 -8.35
N PRO A 57 -3.62 14.47 -7.68
CA PRO A 57 -4.42 14.13 -6.50
C PRO A 57 -3.96 14.92 -5.26
N ASP A 58 -4.87 15.24 -4.35
CA ASP A 58 -4.54 15.84 -3.05
C ASP A 58 -3.86 14.84 -2.10
N CYS A 59 -4.17 13.54 -2.25
CA CYS A 59 -3.67 12.50 -1.37
C CYS A 59 -3.48 11.17 -2.12
N ILE A 60 -2.35 10.51 -1.85
CA ILE A 60 -2.05 9.15 -2.31
C ILE A 60 -1.91 8.27 -1.07
N ILE A 61 -2.68 7.20 -1.02
CA ILE A 61 -2.69 6.25 0.10
C ILE A 61 -1.97 4.97 -0.33
N ILE A 62 -0.92 4.62 0.40
CA ILE A 62 -0.22 3.34 0.23
C ILE A 62 -0.98 2.27 1.02
N GLY A 63 -1.27 1.15 0.38
CA GLY A 63 -2.01 0.05 0.97
C GLY A 63 -1.22 -0.75 2.02
N PRO A 64 -1.87 -1.68 2.72
CA PRO A 64 -1.28 -2.42 3.84
C PRO A 64 -0.26 -3.49 3.42
N ASP A 65 -0.15 -3.78 2.11
CA ASP A 65 0.74 -4.84 1.60
C ASP A 65 2.23 -4.45 1.56
N TYR A 66 2.57 -3.26 2.04
CA TYR A 66 3.94 -2.72 2.09
C TYR A 66 4.39 -2.48 3.53
N PRO A 67 5.71 -2.34 3.79
CA PRO A 67 6.21 -2.06 5.14
C PRO A 67 5.60 -0.77 5.70
N ASP A 68 4.88 -0.89 6.82
CA ASP A 68 4.32 0.27 7.55
C ASP A 68 5.43 0.91 8.41
N THR A 69 6.37 1.54 7.73
CA THR A 69 7.47 2.27 8.39
C THR A 69 7.61 3.67 7.77
N GLU A 70 7.93 4.65 8.62
CA GLU A 70 8.17 6.03 8.15
C GLU A 70 9.37 6.08 7.19
N ASP A 71 10.36 5.20 7.38
CA ASP A 71 11.51 5.10 6.49
C ASP A 71 11.08 4.69 5.07
N PHE A 72 10.22 3.71 4.92
CA PHE A 72 9.73 3.30 3.61
C PHE A 72 8.95 4.42 2.90
N ILE A 73 8.07 5.12 3.61
CA ILE A 73 7.35 6.28 3.07
C ILE A 73 8.34 7.38 2.64
N ASN A 74 9.38 7.63 3.44
CA ASN A 74 10.39 8.63 3.10
C ASN A 74 11.23 8.23 1.88
N LYS A 75 11.52 6.94 1.69
CA LYS A 75 12.14 6.41 0.46
C LYS A 75 11.24 6.67 -0.76
N ILE A 76 9.93 6.44 -0.65
CA ILE A 76 8.96 6.73 -1.73
C ILE A 76 8.92 8.23 -2.02
N ARG A 77 8.79 9.09 -1.00
CA ARG A 77 8.77 10.55 -1.16
C ARG A 77 10.06 11.05 -1.84
N SER A 78 11.20 10.52 -1.42
CA SER A 78 12.49 10.86 -2.03
C SER A 78 12.56 10.42 -3.50
N ALA A 79 12.02 9.26 -3.83
CA ALA A 79 11.94 8.80 -5.20
C ALA A 79 11.02 9.70 -6.06
N VAL A 80 9.84 10.09 -5.54
CA VAL A 80 8.91 11.01 -6.22
C VAL A 80 9.60 12.33 -6.54
N ARG A 81 10.37 12.92 -5.62
CA ARG A 81 11.12 14.18 -5.81
C ARG A 81 12.11 14.14 -6.98
N ASN A 82 12.60 12.97 -7.35
CA ASN A 82 13.47 12.85 -8.53
C ASN A 82 12.73 13.02 -9.86
N PHE A 83 11.41 12.87 -9.86
CA PHE A 83 10.59 12.88 -11.08
C PHE A 83 9.59 14.03 -11.13
N VAL A 84 9.26 14.64 -10.00
CA VAL A 84 8.23 15.69 -9.92
C VAL A 84 8.84 16.97 -9.37
N PRO A 85 8.62 18.13 -10.03
CA PRO A 85 9.05 19.42 -9.49
C PRO A 85 8.44 19.70 -8.11
N GLU A 86 9.21 20.36 -7.23
CA GLU A 86 8.85 20.62 -5.84
C GLU A 86 7.48 21.32 -5.68
N PHE A 87 7.16 22.24 -6.60
CA PHE A 87 5.88 22.97 -6.54
C PHE A 87 4.66 22.09 -6.83
N VAL A 88 4.85 20.98 -7.54
CA VAL A 88 3.80 19.99 -7.83
C VAL A 88 3.71 18.96 -6.70
N GLU A 89 4.85 18.52 -6.16
CA GLU A 89 4.91 17.56 -5.04
C GLU A 89 4.19 18.09 -3.80
N ARG A 90 4.31 19.40 -3.50
CA ARG A 90 3.68 20.02 -2.32
C ARG A 90 2.15 19.88 -2.28
N ASN A 91 1.50 19.62 -3.40
CA ASN A 91 0.06 19.47 -3.48
C ASN A 91 -0.42 18.04 -3.20
N ALA A 92 0.47 17.04 -3.29
CA ALA A 92 0.12 15.63 -3.09
C ALA A 92 0.67 15.08 -1.78
N THR A 93 -0.21 14.73 -0.85
CA THR A 93 0.20 14.06 0.40
C THR A 93 0.32 12.55 0.17
N ILE A 94 1.49 11.96 0.45
CA ILE A 94 1.70 10.50 0.41
C ILE A 94 1.69 9.97 1.83
N ARG A 95 0.80 9.04 2.14
CA ARG A 95 0.65 8.45 3.47
C ARG A 95 0.24 6.99 3.42
N TYR A 96 0.40 6.29 4.53
CA TYR A 96 -0.10 4.94 4.74
C TYR A 96 -1.62 4.91 4.94
N SER A 97 -2.22 3.78 4.55
CA SER A 97 -3.59 3.45 4.94
C SER A 97 -3.67 3.30 6.46
N LYS A 98 -4.70 3.87 7.07
CA LYS A 98 -5.01 3.60 8.49
C LYS A 98 -5.80 2.31 8.68
N ILE A 99 -6.20 1.66 7.59
CA ILE A 99 -6.95 0.41 7.59
C ILE A 99 -5.93 -0.71 7.44
N ASN A 100 -5.63 -1.40 8.55
CA ASN A 100 -4.60 -2.44 8.61
C ASN A 100 -5.13 -3.84 8.30
N GLU A 101 -6.44 -4.03 8.24
CA GLU A 101 -7.08 -5.32 7.96
C GLU A 101 -7.84 -5.24 6.65
N ASP A 102 -8.19 -6.38 6.14
CA ASP A 102 -8.83 -6.67 4.87
C ASP A 102 -9.66 -5.49 4.28
N SER A 103 -8.96 -4.51 3.72
CA SER A 103 -9.56 -3.28 3.19
C SER A 103 -10.58 -3.58 2.08
N PHE A 104 -10.44 -4.72 1.39
CA PHE A 104 -11.39 -5.21 0.41
C PHE A 104 -12.70 -5.66 1.05
N MET A 105 -12.60 -6.45 2.13
CA MET A 105 -13.77 -6.90 2.90
C MET A 105 -14.51 -5.71 3.52
N LEU A 106 -13.76 -4.79 4.12
CA LEU A 106 -14.34 -3.59 4.72
C LEU A 106 -15.00 -2.69 3.66
N GLY A 107 -14.36 -2.52 2.52
CA GLY A 107 -14.90 -1.78 1.38
C GLY A 107 -16.19 -2.41 0.83
N GLY A 108 -16.21 -3.73 0.68
CA GLY A 108 -17.40 -4.49 0.28
C GLY A 108 -18.53 -4.35 1.28
N TYR A 109 -18.22 -4.42 2.58
CA TYR A 109 -19.20 -4.23 3.66
C TYR A 109 -19.84 -2.82 3.61
N TYR A 110 -18.99 -1.77 3.56
CA TYR A 110 -19.50 -0.39 3.46
C TYR A 110 -20.29 -0.13 2.20
N TYR A 111 -19.85 -0.65 1.05
CA TYR A 111 -20.57 -0.52 -0.20
C TYR A 111 -21.95 -1.18 -0.13
N THR A 112 -22.03 -2.36 0.48
CA THR A 112 -23.29 -3.09 0.67
C THR A 112 -24.23 -2.29 1.59
N LEU A 113 -23.72 -1.79 2.73
CA LEU A 113 -24.50 -0.95 3.64
C LEU A 113 -25.01 0.31 2.95
N GLU A 114 -24.14 1.03 2.26
CA GLU A 114 -24.51 2.25 1.53
C GLU A 114 -25.60 1.99 0.48
N THR A 115 -25.45 0.91 -0.26
CA THR A 115 -26.44 0.51 -1.29
C THR A 115 -27.79 0.18 -0.66
N LEU A 116 -27.80 -0.54 0.46
CA LEU A 116 -29.02 -0.88 1.19
C LEU A 116 -29.69 0.36 1.76
N CYS A 117 -28.89 1.28 2.36
CA CYS A 117 -29.42 2.51 2.96
C CYS A 117 -29.96 3.47 1.90
N LYS A 118 -29.25 3.67 0.79
CA LYS A 118 -29.67 4.58 -0.29
C LYS A 118 -30.91 4.09 -1.05
N ARG A 119 -31.08 2.77 -1.22
CA ARG A 119 -32.23 2.21 -1.94
C ARG A 119 -33.49 2.07 -1.12
N GLY A 120 -33.48 2.41 0.17
CA GLY A 120 -34.66 2.29 1.04
C GLY A 120 -35.15 0.83 1.25
N ASN A 121 -34.44 -0.16 0.71
CA ASN A 121 -34.87 -1.56 0.66
C ASN A 121 -34.57 -2.37 1.91
N ILE A 122 -33.95 -1.77 2.95
CA ILE A 122 -33.69 -2.49 4.21
C ILE A 122 -34.98 -3.07 4.80
N PHE A 123 -36.07 -2.32 4.77
CA PHE A 123 -37.36 -2.77 5.31
C PHE A 123 -37.98 -3.91 4.47
N GLU A 124 -37.82 -3.89 3.15
CA GLU A 124 -38.30 -4.98 2.28
C GLU A 124 -37.46 -6.26 2.46
N LEU A 125 -36.13 -6.15 2.58
CA LEU A 125 -35.26 -7.30 2.85
C LEU A 125 -35.57 -7.94 4.21
N ILE A 126 -35.78 -7.15 5.25
CA ILE A 126 -36.17 -7.66 6.59
C ILE A 126 -37.55 -8.33 6.51
N ARG A 127 -38.49 -7.77 5.76
CA ARG A 127 -39.84 -8.36 5.57
C ARG A 127 -39.79 -9.68 4.82
N THR A 128 -38.95 -9.76 3.79
CA THR A 128 -38.75 -11.00 2.99
C THR A 128 -38.06 -12.09 3.81
N ALA A 129 -37.02 -11.71 4.57
CA ALA A 129 -36.32 -12.64 5.45
C ALA A 129 -37.20 -13.21 6.57
N LYS A 130 -38.15 -12.41 7.10
CA LYS A 130 -39.16 -12.89 8.08
C LYS A 130 -40.24 -13.76 7.47
N ALA A 131 -40.52 -13.67 6.17
CA ALA A 131 -41.50 -14.48 5.48
C ALA A 131 -40.97 -15.88 5.07
N LEU A 132 -39.65 -16.08 5.18
CA LEU A 132 -38.95 -17.34 4.85
C LEU A 132 -38.63 -18.18 6.13
N GLN A 133 -39.05 -17.74 7.31
CA GLN A 133 -39.01 -18.47 8.59
C GLN A 133 -40.40 -18.99 8.95
#